data_f9df35de5838325cb427b9c3466434be
#
_entry.id   f9df35de5838325cb427b9c3466434be
#
_cell.length_a   1.000
_cell.length_b   1.000
_cell.length_c   1.000
_cell.angle_alpha   90.00
_cell.angle_beta   90.00
_cell.angle_gamma   90.00
#
_symmetry.space_group_name_H-M   'P 1'
#
loop_
_entity.id
_entity.type
_entity.pdbx_description
1 polymer ?
#
loop_
_entity_poly.entity_id
_entity_poly.type
_entity_poly.pdbx_seq_one_letter_code
_entity_poly.pdbx_strand_id
1 'polypeptide(L)'
;MMGDCPIIDISVPGCEEQIHQALKEWGGFLVIGHGVDKQLQSQMFEFAEKFFCLPPEAKDRVHLRHGGAAWRGYMPFGGERSQSGQITDCKEG
;
A
#
# COMPACT_ATOMS: atom_id res chain seq x y z
N MET A 1 22.35 -15.54 -9.68
CA MET A 1 21.42 -15.23 -8.59
C MET A 1 21.42 -13.73 -8.33
N MET A 2 20.24 -13.16 -8.28
CA MET A 2 20.13 -11.75 -7.94
C MET A 2 20.51 -11.53 -6.47
N GLY A 3 21.21 -10.43 -6.20
CA GLY A 3 21.54 -10.03 -4.84
C GLY A 3 20.32 -9.54 -4.07
N ASP A 4 20.57 -8.76 -3.03
CA ASP A 4 19.50 -8.19 -2.23
C ASP A 4 18.72 -7.15 -3.03
N CYS A 5 17.46 -6.92 -2.62
CA CYS A 5 16.60 -5.90 -3.20
C CYS A 5 17.33 -4.54 -3.20
N PRO A 6 17.38 -3.85 -4.33
CA PRO A 6 18.11 -2.59 -4.39
C PRO A 6 17.48 -1.51 -3.51
N ILE A 7 18.35 -0.68 -2.93
CA ILE A 7 17.98 0.50 -2.16
C ILE A 7 18.41 1.72 -2.96
N ILE A 8 17.45 2.58 -3.29
CA ILE A 8 17.71 3.75 -4.13
C ILE A 8 17.42 5.03 -3.38
N ASP A 9 18.40 5.93 -3.39
CA ASP A 9 18.24 7.29 -2.85
C ASP A 9 17.65 8.18 -3.95
N ILE A 10 16.38 8.50 -3.83
CA ILE A 10 15.67 9.29 -4.84
C ILE A 10 15.94 10.79 -4.74
N SER A 11 16.70 11.22 -3.72
CA SER A 11 17.14 12.62 -3.63
C SER A 11 18.34 12.93 -4.52
N VAL A 12 19.02 11.90 -5.01
CA VAL A 12 20.24 12.04 -5.82
C VAL A 12 19.88 12.26 -7.29
N PRO A 13 20.42 13.31 -7.95
CA PRO A 13 20.24 13.48 -9.39
C PRO A 13 20.75 12.27 -10.17
N GLY A 14 20.01 11.85 -11.19
CA GLY A 14 20.38 10.70 -12.00
C GLY A 14 19.89 9.37 -11.44
N CYS A 15 19.10 9.37 -10.37
CA CYS A 15 18.58 8.13 -9.80
C CYS A 15 17.59 7.40 -10.71
N GLU A 16 17.05 8.07 -11.70
CA GLU A 16 16.05 7.49 -12.62
C GLU A 16 16.57 6.27 -13.36
N GLU A 17 17.84 6.23 -13.69
CA GLU A 17 18.43 5.05 -14.33
C GLU A 17 18.47 3.86 -13.38
N GLN A 18 18.79 4.11 -12.12
CA GLN A 18 18.78 3.07 -11.10
C GLN A 18 17.37 2.52 -10.90
N ILE A 19 16.39 3.41 -10.90
CA ILE A 19 14.98 3.02 -10.79
C ILE A 19 14.56 2.14 -11.96
N HIS A 20 14.91 2.55 -13.17
CA HIS A 20 14.60 1.79 -14.39
C HIS A 20 15.19 0.38 -14.31
N GLN A 21 16.45 0.28 -13.93
CA GLN A 21 17.14 -1.01 -13.83
C GLN A 21 16.53 -1.90 -12.74
N ALA A 22 16.19 -1.31 -11.58
CA ALA A 22 15.56 -2.04 -10.50
C ALA A 22 14.19 -2.60 -10.90
N LEU A 23 13.41 -1.81 -11.62
CA LEU A 23 12.10 -2.26 -12.10
C LEU A 23 12.22 -3.39 -13.12
N LYS A 24 13.25 -3.35 -13.96
CA LYS A 24 13.49 -4.44 -14.93
C LYS A 24 13.91 -5.74 -14.25
N GLU A 25 14.78 -5.67 -13.26
CA GLU A 25 15.37 -6.84 -12.63
C GLU A 25 14.53 -7.39 -11.48
N TRP A 26 13.93 -6.49 -10.69
CA TRP A 26 13.24 -6.85 -9.44
C TRP A 26 11.74 -6.57 -9.46
N GLY A 27 11.30 -5.63 -10.29
CA GLY A 27 9.91 -5.17 -10.28
C GLY A 27 9.60 -4.20 -9.15
N GLY A 28 10.61 -3.79 -8.39
CA GLY A 28 10.46 -2.87 -7.27
C GLY A 28 11.80 -2.56 -6.64
N PHE A 29 11.79 -1.70 -5.63
CA PHE A 29 13.00 -1.29 -4.92
C PHE A 29 12.63 -0.66 -3.58
N LEU A 30 13.61 -0.56 -2.69
CA LEU A 30 13.47 0.18 -1.44
C LEU A 30 13.95 1.61 -1.66
N VAL A 31 13.29 2.57 -1.03
CA VAL A 31 13.55 4.00 -1.24
C VAL A 31 14.11 4.63 0.01
N ILE A 32 15.18 5.41 -0.16
CA ILE A 32 15.65 6.35 0.86
C ILE A 32 15.69 7.75 0.24
N GLY A 33 15.85 8.77 1.08
CA GLY A 33 15.89 10.16 0.61
C GLY A 33 14.56 10.66 0.06
N HIS A 34 13.45 10.06 0.45
CA HIS A 34 12.12 10.42 -0.05
C HIS A 34 11.52 11.67 0.61
N GLY A 35 12.14 12.17 1.68
CA GLY A 35 11.66 13.38 2.33
C GLY A 35 10.42 13.22 3.21
N VAL A 36 9.92 12.01 3.37
CA VAL A 36 8.77 11.76 4.26
C VAL A 36 9.26 11.58 5.69
N ASP A 37 8.73 12.37 6.61
CA ASP A 37 9.11 12.32 8.02
C ASP A 37 8.79 10.94 8.61
N LYS A 38 9.78 10.37 9.33
CA LYS A 38 9.61 9.08 10.00
C LYS A 38 8.48 9.09 11.02
N GLN A 39 8.32 10.21 11.72
CA GLN A 39 7.24 10.36 12.69
C GLN A 39 5.88 10.29 12.01
N LEU A 40 5.74 10.92 10.85
CA LEU A 40 4.51 10.84 10.07
C LEU A 40 4.21 9.41 9.64
N GLN A 41 5.22 8.68 9.21
CA GLN A 41 5.07 7.26 8.84
C GLN A 41 4.60 6.43 10.03
N SER A 42 5.21 6.62 11.21
CA SER A 42 4.82 5.91 12.42
C SER A 42 3.37 6.22 12.80
N GLN A 43 2.97 7.48 12.69
CA GLN A 43 1.59 7.90 12.95
C GLN A 43 0.60 7.23 11.99
N MET A 44 0.97 7.11 10.72
CA MET A 44 0.11 6.43 9.75
C MET A 44 -0.11 4.97 10.12
N PHE A 45 0.94 4.27 10.54
CA PHE A 45 0.80 2.88 10.99
C PHE A 45 -0.06 2.78 12.25
N GLU A 46 0.10 3.70 13.19
CA GLU A 46 -0.74 3.73 14.40
C GLU A 46 -2.20 3.97 14.06
N PHE A 47 -2.49 4.92 13.19
CA PHE A 47 -3.87 5.19 12.76
C PHE A 47 -4.47 4.01 12.00
N ALA A 48 -3.69 3.37 11.15
CA ALA A 48 -4.16 2.19 10.44
C ALA A 48 -4.53 1.08 11.42
N GLU A 49 -3.65 0.81 12.39
CA GLU A 49 -3.93 -0.20 13.41
C GLU A 49 -5.18 0.12 14.21
N LYS A 50 -5.32 1.37 14.65
CA LYS A 50 -6.51 1.80 15.40
C LYS A 50 -7.79 1.66 14.57
N PHE A 51 -7.71 2.06 13.30
CA PHE A 51 -8.86 1.96 12.41
C PHE A 51 -9.31 0.52 12.22
N PHE A 52 -8.37 -0.37 11.89
CA PHE A 52 -8.73 -1.77 11.62
C PHE A 52 -9.12 -2.55 12.87
N CYS A 53 -8.80 -2.04 14.06
CA CYS A 53 -9.27 -2.60 15.33
C CYS A 53 -10.65 -2.10 15.74
N LEU A 54 -11.23 -1.15 14.99
CA LEU A 54 -12.58 -0.68 15.28
C LEU A 54 -13.63 -1.78 15.00
N PRO A 55 -14.80 -1.69 15.64
CA PRO A 55 -15.90 -2.61 15.31
C PRO A 55 -16.30 -2.49 13.83
N PRO A 56 -16.79 -3.57 13.22
CA PRO A 56 -17.19 -3.54 11.80
C PRO A 56 -18.18 -2.43 11.46
N GLU A 57 -19.09 -2.10 12.37
CA GLU A 57 -20.08 -1.05 12.15
C GLU A 57 -19.44 0.33 11.98
N ALA A 58 -18.38 0.59 12.75
CA ALA A 58 -17.66 1.86 12.65
C ALA A 58 -16.88 1.96 11.35
N LYS A 59 -16.22 0.88 10.95
CA LYS A 59 -15.48 0.83 9.68
C LYS A 59 -16.40 0.94 8.49
N ASP A 60 -17.58 0.35 8.56
CA ASP A 60 -18.57 0.35 7.48
C ASP A 60 -19.07 1.74 7.13
N ARG A 61 -18.97 2.71 8.05
CA ARG A 61 -19.35 4.10 7.79
C ARG A 61 -18.57 4.71 6.62
N VAL A 62 -17.34 4.23 6.39
CA VAL A 62 -16.49 4.70 5.30
C VAL A 62 -16.30 3.64 4.24
N HIS A 63 -17.27 2.75 4.09
CA HIS A 63 -17.23 1.67 3.12
C HIS A 63 -17.03 2.20 1.69
N LEU A 64 -16.36 1.40 0.89
CA LEU A 64 -16.06 1.67 -0.50
C LEU A 64 -17.31 2.06 -1.32
N ARG A 65 -18.49 1.52 -0.99
CA ARG A 65 -19.76 1.84 -1.67
C ARG A 65 -20.10 3.33 -1.63
N HIS A 66 -19.58 4.05 -0.64
CA HIS A 66 -19.82 5.49 -0.50
C HIS A 66 -18.82 6.33 -1.32
N GLY A 67 -17.77 5.70 -1.82
CA GLY A 67 -16.71 6.38 -2.56
C GLY A 67 -16.98 6.60 -4.05
N GLY A 68 -18.08 6.04 -4.56
CA GLY A 68 -18.46 6.18 -5.95
C GLY A 68 -17.38 5.68 -6.92
N ALA A 69 -17.22 6.37 -8.03
CA ALA A 69 -16.27 5.98 -9.08
C ALA A 69 -14.80 6.12 -8.65
N ALA A 70 -14.53 6.80 -7.55
CA ALA A 70 -13.17 7.01 -7.07
C ALA A 70 -12.57 5.74 -6.43
N TRP A 71 -13.36 4.75 -6.12
CA TRP A 71 -12.90 3.51 -5.48
C TRP A 71 -12.12 3.77 -4.20
N ARG A 72 -12.64 4.66 -3.38
CA ARG A 72 -12.03 5.02 -2.11
C ARG A 72 -12.94 4.63 -0.97
N GLY A 73 -12.35 4.08 0.08
CA GLY A 73 -13.08 3.71 1.26
C GLY A 73 -12.71 2.33 1.77
N TYR A 74 -13.36 1.94 2.85
CA TYR A 74 -13.11 0.67 3.52
C TYR A 74 -13.70 -0.49 2.73
N MET A 75 -12.91 -1.55 2.59
CA MET A 75 -13.37 -2.83 2.05
C MET A 75 -13.39 -3.85 3.17
N PRO A 76 -14.57 -4.41 3.51
CA PRO A 76 -14.65 -5.38 4.59
C PRO A 76 -13.95 -6.68 4.24
N PHE A 77 -13.66 -7.46 5.28
CA PHE A 77 -13.03 -8.77 5.12
C PHE A 77 -13.87 -9.63 4.17
N GLY A 78 -13.22 -10.16 3.15
CA GLY A 78 -13.92 -10.95 2.15
C GLY A 78 -14.66 -10.14 1.09
N GLY A 79 -14.50 -8.80 1.08
CA GLY A 79 -15.16 -7.94 0.10
C GLY A 79 -14.54 -7.97 -1.28
N GLU A 80 -13.28 -8.40 -1.41
CA GLU A 80 -12.59 -8.47 -2.69
C GLU A 80 -12.56 -9.90 -3.20
N ARG A 81 -12.85 -10.07 -4.49
CA ARG A 81 -12.93 -11.38 -5.10
C ARG A 81 -11.80 -11.58 -6.09
N SER A 82 -11.44 -12.85 -6.31
CA SER A 82 -10.50 -13.22 -7.37
C SER A 82 -11.06 -12.87 -8.74
N GLN A 83 -10.20 -12.90 -9.76
CA GLN A 83 -10.62 -12.63 -11.14
C GLN A 83 -11.77 -13.54 -11.61
N SER A 84 -11.81 -14.78 -11.12
CA SER A 84 -12.88 -15.70 -11.46
C SER A 84 -14.21 -15.34 -10.79
N GLY A 85 -14.19 -14.49 -9.78
CA GLY A 85 -15.36 -14.15 -8.98
C GLY A 85 -15.87 -15.28 -8.08
N GLN A 86 -15.15 -16.40 -8.04
CA GLN A 86 -15.57 -17.58 -7.27
C GLN A 86 -14.98 -17.61 -5.87
N ILE A 87 -13.78 -17.04 -5.69
CA ILE A 87 -13.05 -17.07 -4.42
C ILE A 87 -12.94 -15.65 -3.90
N THR A 88 -13.31 -15.46 -2.64
CA THR A 88 -13.21 -14.18 -1.96
C THR A 88 -11.87 -14.11 -1.24
N ASP A 89 -11.17 -13.00 -1.38
CA ASP A 89 -9.90 -12.79 -0.69
C ASP A 89 -10.12 -12.61 0.81
N CYS A 90 -9.24 -13.22 1.60
CA CYS A 90 -9.28 -13.14 3.07
C CYS A 90 -8.50 -11.91 3.55
N LYS A 91 -8.97 -10.71 3.19
CA LYS A 91 -8.34 -9.46 3.60
C LYS A 91 -9.37 -8.35 3.78
N GLU A 92 -8.99 -7.35 4.54
CA GLU A 92 -9.73 -6.09 4.61
C GLU A 92 -8.78 -4.94 4.30
N GLY A 93 -9.30 -3.84 3.84
CA GLY A 93 -8.46 -2.70 3.46
C GLY A 93 -9.20 -1.39 3.36
#